data_38e65b2d768ae785422aa73e32794a32
#
_entry.id   38e65b2d768ae785422aa73e32794a32
#
_cell.length_a   1.000
_cell.length_b   1.000
_cell.length_c   1.000
_cell.angle_alpha   90.00
_cell.angle_beta   90.00
_cell.angle_gamma   90.00
#
_symmetry.space_group_name_H-M   'P 1'
#
loop_
_entity.id
_entity.type
_entity.pdbx_description
1 polymer ?
#
loop_
_entity_poly.entity_id
_entity_poly.type
_entity_poly.pdbx_seq_one_letter_code
_entity_poly.pdbx_strand_id
1 'polypeptide(L)'
;VVGRPLPGNRNDCKAWELSGAKAAVGNTTVIADGGYRGTGLVIPHRREPGRAELSAWKEEHNRSHRKVRARVEHTFARMKSWKILRDCRLKGDGVHHTILGIARLHNLALAG
;
A
#
# COMPACT_ATOMS: atom_id res chain seq x y z
N VAL A 1 -4.16 -8.55 -2.39
CA VAL A 1 -5.45 -7.84 -2.47
C VAL A 1 -5.29 -6.58 -3.28
N VAL A 2 -6.19 -6.36 -4.20
CA VAL A 2 -6.27 -5.13 -4.99
C VAL A 2 -7.65 -4.52 -4.77
N GLY A 3 -7.68 -3.31 -4.20
CA GLY A 3 -8.91 -2.56 -3.99
C GLY A 3 -9.49 -2.03 -5.30
N ARG A 4 -10.78 -1.68 -5.29
CA ARG A 4 -11.44 -1.08 -6.46
C ARG A 4 -10.92 0.34 -6.70
N PRO A 5 -10.76 0.75 -7.97
CA PRO A 5 -10.42 2.13 -8.29
C PRO A 5 -11.49 3.12 -7.78
N LEU A 6 -11.02 4.24 -7.27
CA LEU A 6 -11.87 5.35 -6.79
C LEU A 6 -11.46 6.65 -7.48
N PRO A 7 -12.34 7.68 -7.48
CA PRO A 7 -11.96 9.00 -7.97
C PRO A 7 -10.71 9.54 -7.26
N GLY A 8 -9.81 10.16 -8.01
CA GLY A 8 -8.51 10.64 -7.50
C GLY A 8 -8.58 11.74 -6.44
N ASN A 9 -9.77 12.32 -6.21
CA ASN A 9 -10.00 13.34 -5.18
C ASN A 9 -10.31 12.74 -3.79
N ARG A 10 -10.33 11.42 -3.65
CA ARG A 10 -10.50 10.75 -2.35
C ARG A 10 -9.18 10.71 -1.59
N ASN A 11 -9.21 10.98 -0.29
CA ASN A 11 -8.03 10.79 0.55
C ASN A 11 -7.79 9.30 0.84
N ASP A 12 -6.59 8.99 1.31
CA ASP A 12 -6.16 7.59 1.52
C ASP A 12 -7.01 6.84 2.54
N CYS A 13 -7.43 7.49 3.62
CA CYS A 13 -8.29 6.86 4.63
C CYS A 13 -9.65 6.48 4.05
N LYS A 14 -10.24 7.37 3.25
CA LYS A 14 -11.49 7.09 2.53
C LYS A 14 -11.32 5.99 1.50
N ALA A 15 -10.23 6.03 0.74
CA ALA A 15 -9.93 4.99 -0.25
C ALA A 15 -9.76 3.62 0.39
N TRP A 16 -9.12 3.54 1.55
CA TRP A 16 -8.97 2.31 2.31
C TRP A 16 -10.31 1.66 2.64
N GLU A 17 -11.30 2.44 3.06
CA GLU A 17 -12.63 1.96 3.40
C GLU A 17 -13.48 1.64 2.18
N LEU A 18 -13.55 2.59 1.22
CA LEU A 18 -14.47 2.53 0.08
C LEU A 18 -14.04 1.53 -1.01
N SER A 19 -12.75 1.26 -1.15
CA SER A 19 -12.24 0.33 -2.16
C SER A 19 -12.53 -1.14 -1.89
N GLY A 20 -12.98 -1.46 -0.67
CA GLY A 20 -13.16 -2.84 -0.23
C GLY A 20 -11.88 -3.52 0.28
N ALA A 21 -10.74 -2.85 0.22
CA ALA A 21 -9.46 -3.42 0.67
C ALA A 21 -9.47 -3.74 2.17
N LYS A 22 -10.03 -2.87 2.99
CA LYS A 22 -10.17 -3.08 4.44
C LYS A 22 -10.93 -4.37 4.76
N ALA A 23 -12.06 -4.60 4.10
CA ALA A 23 -12.85 -5.82 4.29
C ALA A 23 -12.11 -7.06 3.78
N ALA A 24 -11.40 -6.94 2.66
CA ALA A 24 -10.71 -8.06 2.04
C ALA A 24 -9.51 -8.57 2.84
N VAL A 25 -8.81 -7.71 3.59
CA VAL A 25 -7.67 -8.13 4.43
C VAL A 25 -8.11 -8.75 5.76
N GLY A 26 -9.35 -8.53 6.19
CA GLY A 26 -9.90 -9.09 7.42
C GLY A 26 -9.07 -8.74 8.66
N ASN A 27 -8.65 -9.75 9.43
CA ASN A 27 -7.86 -9.59 10.66
C ASN A 27 -6.35 -9.60 10.43
N THR A 28 -5.89 -9.58 9.18
CA THR A 28 -4.46 -9.55 8.86
C THR A 28 -3.86 -8.21 9.32
N THR A 29 -2.66 -8.26 9.91
CA THR A 29 -1.93 -7.04 10.25
C THR A 29 -1.52 -6.31 8.97
N VAL A 30 -1.88 -5.04 8.86
CA VAL A 30 -1.57 -4.21 7.69
C VAL A 30 -0.70 -3.03 8.13
N ILE A 31 0.37 -2.81 7.41
CA ILE A 31 1.23 -1.64 7.60
C ILE A 31 0.95 -0.60 6.52
N ALA A 32 1.06 0.66 6.87
CA ALA A 32 0.81 1.78 5.98
C ALA A 32 1.70 2.98 6.32
N ASP A 33 1.69 4.00 5.49
CA ASP A 33 2.39 5.24 5.78
C ASP A 33 1.54 6.19 6.65
N GLY A 34 2.11 7.36 6.98
CA GLY A 34 1.45 8.33 7.87
C GLY A 34 0.16 8.93 7.33
N GLY A 35 -0.16 8.77 6.04
CA GLY A 35 -1.41 9.22 5.43
C GLY A 35 -2.64 8.45 5.90
N TYR A 36 -2.42 7.26 6.47
CA TYR A 36 -3.48 6.38 6.97
C TYR A 36 -3.71 6.51 8.48
N ARG A 37 -3.42 7.67 9.05
CA ARG A 37 -3.64 7.95 10.47
C ARG A 37 -5.13 7.79 10.83
N GLY A 38 -5.41 7.19 11.97
CA GLY A 38 -6.77 7.00 12.48
C GLY A 38 -7.51 5.80 11.87
N THR A 39 -6.89 5.00 11.02
CA THR A 39 -7.49 3.82 10.40
C THR A 39 -7.30 2.52 11.20
N GLY A 40 -6.48 2.57 12.27
CA GLY A 40 -6.08 1.37 13.01
C GLY A 40 -4.95 0.57 12.36
N LEU A 41 -4.42 1.02 11.22
CA LEU A 41 -3.28 0.40 10.56
C LEU A 41 -1.97 0.73 11.29
N VAL A 42 -0.97 -0.14 11.14
CA VAL A 42 0.36 0.10 11.70
C VAL A 42 1.07 1.13 10.83
N ILE A 43 1.32 2.31 11.39
CA ILE A 43 1.97 3.43 10.71
C ILE A 43 3.26 3.83 11.44
N PRO A 44 4.21 4.52 10.77
CA PRO A 44 5.41 5.02 11.42
C PRO A 44 5.08 6.02 12.54
N HIS A 45 5.89 5.99 13.59
CA HIS A 45 5.78 6.96 14.68
C HIS A 45 6.30 8.33 14.22
N ARG A 46 5.61 9.39 14.59
CA ARG A 46 6.02 10.78 14.38
C ARG A 46 6.73 11.32 15.61
N ARG A 47 7.64 12.27 15.37
CA ARG A 47 8.16 13.11 16.43
C ARG A 47 7.03 13.98 17.00
N GLU A 48 6.96 14.03 18.32
CA GLU A 48 6.02 14.93 18.98
C GLU A 48 6.52 16.38 18.93
N PRO A 49 5.62 17.39 18.83
CA PRO A 49 6.02 18.79 18.92
C PRO A 49 6.80 19.05 20.22
N GLY A 50 7.95 19.73 20.10
CA GLY A 50 8.80 20.04 21.24
C GLY A 50 9.79 18.94 21.66
N ARG A 51 9.77 17.77 21.02
CA ARG A 51 10.76 16.70 21.22
C ARG A 51 11.68 16.60 20.00
N ALA A 52 12.99 16.64 20.25
CA ALA A 52 13.98 16.55 19.17
C ALA A 52 14.12 15.13 18.60
N GLU A 53 13.88 14.09 19.41
CA GLU A 53 14.11 12.70 19.04
C GLU A 53 12.97 11.79 19.50
N LEU A 54 12.78 10.69 18.73
CA LEU A 54 11.91 9.60 19.13
C LEU A 54 12.63 8.70 20.14
N SER A 55 11.88 8.00 21.00
CA SER A 55 12.43 6.96 21.84
C SER A 55 13.04 5.84 21.00
N ALA A 56 14.01 5.12 21.55
CA ALA A 56 14.76 4.08 20.81
C ALA A 56 13.85 3.00 20.20
N TRP A 57 12.83 2.54 20.92
CA TRP A 57 11.91 1.51 20.42
C TRP A 57 11.03 2.03 19.26
N LYS A 58 10.66 3.32 19.26
CA LYS A 58 9.94 3.94 18.16
C LYS A 58 10.81 4.08 16.91
N GLU A 59 12.07 4.44 17.09
CA GLU A 59 13.01 4.52 15.97
C GLU A 59 13.27 3.15 15.35
N GLU A 60 13.41 2.12 16.16
CA GLU A 60 13.58 0.76 15.68
C GLU A 60 12.34 0.24 14.95
N HIS A 61 11.16 0.51 15.48
CA HIS A 61 9.89 0.22 14.81
C HIS A 61 9.84 0.89 13.43
N ASN A 62 10.18 2.18 13.36
CA ASN A 62 10.21 2.92 12.10
C ASN A 62 11.24 2.36 11.12
N ARG A 63 12.39 1.92 11.61
CA ARG A 63 13.43 1.27 10.77
C ARG A 63 12.91 -0.03 10.16
N SER A 64 12.29 -0.87 10.97
CA SER A 64 11.69 -2.13 10.50
C SER A 64 10.59 -1.86 9.48
N HIS A 65 9.75 -0.88 9.74
CA HIS A 65 8.69 -0.45 8.85
C HIS A 65 9.25 0.01 7.48
N ARG A 66 10.33 0.80 7.47
CA ARG A 66 10.99 1.23 6.22
C ARG A 66 11.54 0.06 5.42
N LYS A 67 12.12 -0.95 6.09
CA LYS A 67 12.64 -2.15 5.41
C LYS A 67 11.53 -2.92 4.67
N VAL A 68 10.39 -3.09 5.31
CA VAL A 68 9.24 -3.77 4.70
C VAL A 68 8.68 -2.95 3.55
N ARG A 69 8.52 -1.63 3.74
CA ARG A 69 8.04 -0.73 2.68
C ARG A 69 8.96 -0.73 1.45
N ALA A 70 10.26 -0.73 1.64
CA ALA A 70 11.20 -0.81 0.53
C ALA A 70 10.99 -2.06 -0.34
N ARG A 71 10.70 -3.21 0.27
CA ARG A 71 10.37 -4.44 -0.47
C ARG A 71 9.08 -4.29 -1.27
N VAL A 72 8.06 -3.68 -0.69
CA VAL A 72 6.78 -3.43 -1.36
C VAL A 72 6.97 -2.47 -2.53
N GLU A 73 7.73 -1.41 -2.34
CA GLU A 73 8.04 -0.44 -3.40
C GLU A 73 8.79 -1.09 -4.57
N HIS A 74 9.74 -1.97 -4.29
CA HIS A 74 10.44 -2.74 -5.33
C HIS A 74 9.47 -3.65 -6.10
N THR A 75 8.52 -4.28 -5.41
CA THR A 75 7.50 -5.10 -6.05
C THR A 75 6.64 -4.26 -6.99
N PHE A 76 6.15 -3.11 -6.54
CA PHE A 76 5.37 -2.20 -7.36
C PHE A 76 6.17 -1.67 -8.55
N ALA A 77 7.46 -1.36 -8.37
CA ALA A 77 8.32 -0.94 -9.46
C ALA A 77 8.43 -2.02 -10.56
N ARG A 78 8.55 -3.29 -10.17
CA ARG A 78 8.54 -4.41 -11.13
C ARG A 78 7.21 -4.53 -11.85
N MET A 79 6.08 -4.44 -11.13
CA MET A 79 4.76 -4.50 -11.75
C MET A 79 4.56 -3.36 -12.74
N LYS A 80 4.96 -2.16 -12.39
CA LYS A 80 4.86 -0.98 -13.27
C LYS A 80 5.70 -1.09 -14.54
N SER A 81 6.74 -1.93 -14.57
CA SER A 81 7.54 -2.16 -15.76
C SER A 81 6.79 -2.97 -16.84
N TRP A 82 5.73 -3.68 -16.47
CA TRP A 82 4.88 -4.37 -17.43
C TRP A 82 4.19 -3.33 -18.33
N LYS A 83 4.32 -3.50 -19.63
CA LYS A 83 3.80 -2.54 -20.61
C LYS A 83 2.32 -2.25 -20.44
N ILE A 84 1.51 -3.27 -20.13
CA ILE A 84 0.07 -3.14 -19.93
C ILE A 84 -0.29 -2.20 -18.78
N LEU A 85 0.53 -2.11 -17.73
CA LEU A 85 0.32 -1.15 -16.64
C LEU A 85 0.95 0.21 -16.94
N ARG A 86 2.17 0.22 -17.50
CA ARG A 86 2.87 1.46 -17.83
C ARG A 86 2.10 2.32 -18.84
N ASP A 87 1.54 1.69 -19.86
CA ASP A 87 0.80 2.36 -20.93
C ASP A 87 -0.73 2.22 -20.78
N CYS A 88 -1.20 1.90 -19.56
CA CYS A 88 -2.60 1.64 -19.30
C CYS A 88 -3.45 2.91 -19.47
N ARG A 89 -4.43 2.84 -20.36
CA ARG A 89 -5.41 3.90 -20.60
C ARG A 89 -6.84 3.50 -20.20
N LEU A 90 -6.99 2.33 -19.60
CA LEU A 90 -8.26 1.82 -19.11
C LEU A 90 -8.74 2.64 -17.90
N LYS A 91 -10.05 2.74 -17.77
CA LYS A 91 -10.70 3.45 -16.66
C LYS A 91 -11.65 2.52 -15.90
N GLY A 92 -11.95 2.87 -14.64
CA GLY A 92 -12.89 2.13 -13.82
C GLY A 92 -12.50 0.66 -13.61
N ASP A 93 -13.44 -0.26 -13.82
CA ASP A 93 -13.26 -1.68 -13.58
C ASP A 93 -12.20 -2.32 -14.51
N GLY A 94 -11.98 -1.78 -15.70
CA GLY A 94 -10.92 -2.25 -16.59
C GLY A 94 -9.53 -2.13 -15.96
N VAL A 95 -9.25 -1.02 -15.29
CA VAL A 95 -8.00 -0.82 -14.53
C VAL A 95 -7.89 -1.83 -13.40
N HIS A 96 -8.97 -2.03 -12.64
CA HIS A 96 -9.01 -2.99 -11.54
C HIS A 96 -8.66 -4.40 -12.00
N HIS A 97 -9.30 -4.90 -13.04
CA HIS A 97 -9.04 -6.23 -13.57
C HIS A 97 -7.62 -6.38 -14.12
N THR A 98 -7.09 -5.35 -14.78
CA THR A 98 -5.73 -5.32 -15.30
C THR A 98 -4.70 -5.44 -14.17
N ILE A 99 -4.81 -4.62 -13.13
CA ILE A 99 -3.90 -4.63 -11.98
C ILE A 99 -3.98 -5.98 -11.26
N LEU A 100 -5.18 -6.49 -11.03
CA LEU A 100 -5.38 -7.77 -10.36
C LEU A 100 -4.75 -8.94 -11.16
N GLY A 101 -4.93 -8.93 -12.48
CA GLY A 101 -4.31 -9.93 -13.36
C GLY A 101 -2.79 -9.88 -13.32
N ILE A 102 -2.20 -8.69 -13.39
CA ILE A 102 -0.75 -8.49 -13.29
C ILE A 102 -0.21 -8.93 -11.92
N ALA A 103 -0.90 -8.60 -10.85
CA ALA A 103 -0.50 -9.03 -9.51
C ALA A 103 -0.48 -10.57 -9.39
N ARG A 104 -1.47 -11.25 -9.94
CA ARG A 104 -1.52 -12.72 -9.97
C ARG A 104 -0.38 -13.32 -10.79
N LEU A 105 -0.13 -12.80 -11.99
CA LEU A 105 0.96 -13.26 -12.85
C LEU A 105 2.33 -13.02 -12.20
N HIS A 106 2.54 -11.86 -11.58
CA HIS A 106 3.76 -11.56 -10.86
C HIS A 106 4.00 -12.55 -9.70
N ASN A 107 2.96 -12.86 -8.93
CA ASN A 107 3.06 -13.83 -7.83
C ASN A 107 3.36 -15.24 -8.35
N LEU A 108 2.77 -15.66 -9.47
CA LEU A 108 3.07 -16.93 -10.10
C LEU A 108 4.52 -17.00 -10.57
N ALA A 109 5.05 -15.92 -11.15
CA ALA A 109 6.44 -15.86 -11.58
C ALA A 109 7.42 -15.96 -10.40
N LEU A 110 7.08 -15.41 -9.25
CA LEU A 110 7.89 -15.52 -8.04
C LEU A 110 7.83 -16.92 -7.41
N ALA A 111 6.69 -17.59 -7.51
CA ALA A 111 6.48 -18.92 -6.98
C ALA A 111 7.09 -20.03 -7.87
N GLY A 112 7.24 -19.73 -9.14
CA GLY A 112 7.84 -20.65 -10.13
C GLY A 112 9.35 -20.59 -10.16
#